data_7166381f0a062f39d9e09a90585e13b7
#
_entry.id   7166381f0a062f39d9e09a90585e13b7
#
_cell.length_a   1.000
_cell.length_b   1.000
_cell.length_c   1.000
_cell.angle_alpha   90.00
_cell.angle_beta   90.00
_cell.angle_gamma   90.00
#
_symmetry.space_group_name_H-M   'P 1'
#
loop_
_entity.id
_entity.type
_entity.pdbx_description
1 polymer ?
#
loop_
_entity_poly.entity_id
_entity_poly.type
_entity_poly.pdbx_seq_one_letter_code
_entity_poly.pdbx_strand_id
1 'polypeptide(L)'
;LIVRPLLFRIDPEKVHRILLNWLKFYRYLLPLRSCVRGHYKVFAPFSYGNLHFKNRVGLSAGFDKNAETFDELADFGFGFLEVGTITPDSQPGNPSPRILRLVKDESLISRTGFNNCGVDITLEHIRKNRKHSYMLGVNINKNPLSAGEQIIKDFELVFTRLYESVDYFTLNWGSIDHESFAKVLENLTTFRQTANKRCSIFIKLPADIDERALDLVISLACKYSIEGFIATGPTMDRSELHQTETKQLEKIGNGGVSGRGIGKKSQHVVRYLSKHTDHHFLIIGAGGIMTAEDAADMVSQGADMVQIYSAFIYSGPVSYT
;
A
#
# COMPACT_ATOMS: atom_id res chain seq x y z
N LEU A 1 10.85 -4.15 23.25
CA LEU A 1 10.16 -3.15 24.09
C LEU A 1 11.02 -1.91 24.40
N ILE A 2 12.35 -2.00 24.53
CA ILE A 2 13.25 -0.88 24.91
C ILE A 2 13.52 0.05 23.72
N VAL A 3 13.67 -0.47 22.52
CA VAL A 3 14.06 0.29 21.32
C VAL A 3 12.95 1.25 20.84
N ARG A 4 11.68 0.83 20.88
CA ARG A 4 10.54 1.63 20.43
C ARG A 4 10.42 2.99 21.13
N PRO A 5 10.46 3.10 22.49
CA PRO A 5 10.36 4.39 23.16
C PRO A 5 11.46 5.37 22.77
N LEU A 6 12.68 4.87 22.48
CA LEU A 6 13.79 5.70 22.03
C LEU A 6 13.57 6.20 20.60
N LEU A 7 13.18 5.32 19.68
CA LEU A 7 12.88 5.66 18.30
C LEU A 7 11.69 6.62 18.17
N PHE A 8 10.71 6.52 19.09
CA PHE A 8 9.52 7.39 19.07
C PHE A 8 9.78 8.82 19.53
N ARG A 9 10.93 9.11 20.15
CA ARG A 9 11.38 10.48 20.44
C ARG A 9 12.01 11.19 19.24
N ILE A 10 12.37 10.42 18.20
CA ILE A 10 12.99 10.93 16.98
C ILE A 10 11.90 11.17 15.94
N ASP A 11 12.11 12.15 15.06
CA ASP A 11 11.22 12.43 13.91
C ASP A 11 10.90 11.15 13.12
N PRO A 12 9.63 10.89 12.77
CA PRO A 12 9.20 9.65 12.10
C PRO A 12 9.91 9.39 10.79
N GLU A 13 10.11 10.41 9.98
CA GLU A 13 10.75 10.27 8.67
C GLU A 13 12.25 9.98 8.80
N LYS A 14 12.90 10.57 9.81
CA LYS A 14 14.31 10.25 10.13
C LYS A 14 14.46 8.80 10.57
N VAL A 15 13.56 8.30 11.44
CA VAL A 15 13.57 6.90 11.88
C VAL A 15 13.36 5.97 10.70
N HIS A 16 12.40 6.26 9.84
CA HIS A 16 12.14 5.47 8.64
C HIS A 16 13.39 5.39 7.74
N ARG A 17 14.05 6.51 7.50
CA ARG A 17 15.30 6.54 6.71
C ARG A 17 16.43 5.74 7.36
N ILE A 18 16.58 5.83 8.70
CA ILE A 18 17.55 5.02 9.44
C ILE A 18 17.26 3.53 9.25
N LEU A 19 15.98 3.13 9.37
CA LEU A 19 15.57 1.74 9.17
C LEU A 19 15.86 1.25 7.75
N LEU A 20 15.52 2.02 6.71
CA LEU A 20 15.82 1.64 5.33
C LEU A 20 17.33 1.49 5.10
N ASN A 21 18.14 2.40 5.64
CA ASN A 21 19.60 2.29 5.54
C ASN A 21 20.14 1.05 6.28
N TRP A 22 19.55 0.73 7.45
CA TRP A 22 19.89 -0.49 8.17
C TRP A 22 19.50 -1.74 7.39
N LEU A 23 18.33 -1.78 6.74
CA LEU A 23 17.91 -2.89 5.88
C LEU A 23 18.86 -3.05 4.68
N LYS A 24 19.35 -1.95 4.08
CA LYS A 24 20.37 -2.03 3.02
C LYS A 24 21.68 -2.66 3.52
N PHE A 25 22.09 -2.40 4.76
CA PHE A 25 23.23 -3.07 5.37
C PHE A 25 22.92 -4.52 5.74
N TYR A 26 21.74 -4.78 6.33
CA TYR A 26 21.25 -6.12 6.68
C TYR A 26 21.25 -7.08 5.47
N ARG A 27 21.10 -6.57 4.24
CA ARG A 27 21.19 -7.32 2.98
C ARG A 27 22.43 -8.20 2.91
N TYR A 28 23.54 -7.75 3.43
CA TYR A 28 24.84 -8.45 3.37
C TYR A 28 25.03 -9.44 4.53
N LEU A 29 24.17 -9.42 5.52
CA LEU A 29 24.25 -10.29 6.70
C LEU A 29 23.48 -11.60 6.46
N LEU A 30 23.93 -12.42 5.49
CA LEU A 30 23.21 -13.60 5.04
C LEU A 30 22.83 -14.60 6.15
N PRO A 31 23.70 -14.94 7.15
CA PRO A 31 23.31 -15.80 8.25
C PRO A 31 22.17 -15.21 9.09
N LEU A 32 22.23 -13.91 9.37
CA LEU A 32 21.18 -13.20 10.12
C LEU A 32 19.86 -13.18 9.32
N ARG A 33 19.91 -12.92 8.01
CA ARG A 33 18.75 -13.00 7.12
C ARG A 33 18.09 -14.37 7.15
N SER A 34 18.89 -15.42 7.08
CA SER A 34 18.39 -16.81 7.16
C SER A 34 17.69 -17.09 8.48
N CYS A 35 18.27 -16.63 9.60
CA CYS A 35 17.69 -16.77 10.94
C CYS A 35 16.35 -16.02 11.05
N VAL A 36 16.29 -14.75 10.65
CA VAL A 36 15.08 -13.92 10.67
C VAL A 36 13.98 -14.54 9.81
N ARG A 37 14.32 -14.95 8.58
CA ARG A 37 13.38 -15.62 7.68
C ARG A 37 12.85 -16.94 8.26
N GLY A 38 13.69 -17.70 8.94
CA GLY A 38 13.27 -18.93 9.62
C GLY A 38 12.32 -18.66 10.79
N HIS A 39 12.60 -17.60 11.56
CA HIS A 39 11.80 -17.19 12.70
C HIS A 39 10.40 -16.68 12.32
N TYR A 40 10.31 -15.84 11.28
CA TYR A 40 9.04 -15.26 10.81
C TYR A 40 8.39 -16.05 9.68
N LYS A 41 8.81 -17.30 9.44
CA LYS A 41 8.25 -18.12 8.37
C LYS A 41 6.81 -18.49 8.64
N VAL A 42 5.90 -17.87 7.90
CA VAL A 42 4.47 -18.24 7.86
C VAL A 42 4.19 -18.83 6.48
N PHE A 43 3.65 -20.04 6.44
CA PHE A 43 3.25 -20.70 5.22
C PHE A 43 1.77 -21.11 5.29
N ALA A 44 0.92 -20.25 4.75
CA ALA A 44 -0.52 -20.43 4.61
C ALA A 44 -0.92 -20.00 3.20
N PRO A 45 -0.56 -20.78 2.15
CA PRO A 45 -0.64 -20.33 0.77
C PRO A 45 -2.07 -20.02 0.36
N PHE A 46 -2.19 -19.00 -0.47
CA PHE A 46 -3.45 -18.56 -1.06
C PHE A 46 -3.23 -18.23 -2.54
N SER A 47 -4.19 -18.57 -3.39
CA SER A 47 -4.12 -18.30 -4.82
C SER A 47 -5.39 -17.65 -5.31
N TYR A 48 -5.25 -16.68 -6.22
CA TYR A 48 -6.34 -16.03 -6.92
C TYR A 48 -5.90 -15.77 -8.37
N GLY A 49 -6.55 -16.39 -9.33
CA GLY A 49 -6.13 -16.36 -10.73
C GLY A 49 -4.68 -16.83 -10.89
N ASN A 50 -3.83 -15.97 -11.43
CA ASN A 50 -2.40 -16.21 -11.63
C ASN A 50 -1.51 -15.72 -10.47
N LEU A 51 -2.10 -15.20 -9.40
CA LEU A 51 -1.38 -14.75 -8.22
C LEU A 51 -1.28 -15.87 -7.18
N HIS A 52 -0.07 -16.10 -6.67
CA HIS A 52 0.24 -17.16 -5.69
C HIS A 52 0.96 -16.58 -4.49
N PHE A 53 0.24 -16.37 -3.41
CA PHE A 53 0.73 -15.75 -2.18
C PHE A 53 1.20 -16.80 -1.18
N LYS A 54 2.32 -16.55 -0.49
CA LYS A 54 2.83 -17.44 0.58
C LYS A 54 1.92 -17.46 1.81
N ASN A 55 1.28 -16.35 2.08
CA ASN A 55 0.24 -16.17 3.10
C ASN A 55 -0.59 -14.92 2.77
N ARG A 56 -1.63 -14.68 3.56
CA ARG A 56 -2.62 -13.62 3.32
C ARG A 56 -2.28 -12.26 3.92
N VAL A 57 -1.07 -12.07 4.49
CA VAL A 57 -0.65 -10.82 5.12
C VAL A 57 0.42 -10.14 4.27
N GLY A 58 0.17 -8.92 3.85
CA GLY A 58 1.08 -8.12 3.05
C GLY A 58 1.51 -6.82 3.71
N LEU A 59 2.60 -6.24 3.19
CA LEU A 59 3.04 -4.89 3.54
C LEU A 59 2.53 -3.89 2.51
N SER A 60 1.81 -2.88 2.98
CA SER A 60 1.18 -1.86 2.12
C SER A 60 2.20 -0.91 1.51
N ALA A 61 1.88 -0.34 0.33
CA ALA A 61 2.63 0.75 -0.29
C ALA A 61 2.87 1.93 0.66
N GLY A 62 3.96 2.65 0.41
CA GLY A 62 4.39 3.80 1.20
C GLY A 62 5.50 3.48 2.19
N PHE A 63 5.75 2.21 2.52
CA PHE A 63 6.85 1.80 3.39
C PHE A 63 8.18 1.78 2.63
N ASP A 64 8.26 1.06 1.53
CA ASP A 64 9.39 1.10 0.59
C ASP A 64 8.97 1.79 -0.72
N LYS A 65 9.07 3.12 -0.72
CA LYS A 65 8.58 3.94 -1.83
C LYS A 65 9.38 3.80 -3.11
N ASN A 66 10.64 3.41 -3.00
CA ASN A 66 11.60 3.39 -4.10
C ASN A 66 12.03 1.97 -4.48
N ALA A 67 11.42 0.94 -3.92
CA ALA A 67 11.81 -0.45 -4.10
C ALA A 67 13.29 -0.72 -3.73
N GLU A 68 13.76 -0.14 -2.63
CA GLU A 68 15.14 -0.24 -2.21
C GLU A 68 15.41 -1.42 -1.28
N THR A 69 14.40 -1.86 -0.49
CA THR A 69 14.56 -2.81 0.63
C THR A 69 13.45 -3.86 0.74
N PHE A 70 12.59 -3.99 -0.28
CA PHE A 70 11.46 -4.91 -0.27
C PHE A 70 11.89 -6.39 -0.13
N ASP A 71 13.06 -6.78 -0.66
CA ASP A 71 13.57 -8.15 -0.52
C ASP A 71 14.00 -8.48 0.91
N GLU A 72 14.53 -7.49 1.64
CA GLU A 72 14.85 -7.58 3.06
C GLU A 72 13.58 -7.58 3.93
N LEU A 73 12.59 -6.78 3.56
CA LEU A 73 11.29 -6.75 4.23
C LEU A 73 10.54 -8.08 4.10
N ALA A 74 10.71 -8.81 2.98
CA ALA A 74 10.13 -10.13 2.80
C ALA A 74 10.63 -11.18 3.83
N ASP A 75 11.83 -10.97 4.41
CA ASP A 75 12.36 -11.87 5.45
C ASP A 75 11.52 -11.84 6.74
N PHE A 76 10.70 -10.81 6.95
CA PHE A 76 9.81 -10.69 8.11
C PHE A 76 8.46 -11.40 7.94
N GLY A 77 8.32 -12.29 6.98
CA GLY A 77 7.19 -13.22 6.88
C GLY A 77 6.01 -12.74 6.05
N PHE A 78 6.09 -11.58 5.39
CA PHE A 78 5.04 -11.12 4.49
C PHE A 78 4.84 -12.07 3.31
N GLY A 79 3.59 -12.38 3.00
CA GLY A 79 3.20 -13.17 1.83
C GLY A 79 3.33 -12.39 0.53
N PHE A 80 3.20 -11.08 0.59
CA PHE A 80 3.34 -10.15 -0.53
C PHE A 80 3.74 -8.75 -0.04
N LEU A 81 4.33 -7.98 -0.94
CA LEU A 81 4.76 -6.62 -0.65
C LEU A 81 4.28 -5.67 -1.75
N GLU A 82 3.94 -4.46 -1.37
CA GLU A 82 3.59 -3.39 -2.31
C GLU A 82 4.54 -2.22 -2.13
N VAL A 83 5.28 -1.89 -3.19
CA VAL A 83 6.20 -0.74 -3.22
C VAL A 83 5.53 0.48 -3.86
N GLY A 84 6.12 1.65 -3.71
CA GLY A 84 5.58 2.90 -4.26
C GLY A 84 4.88 3.77 -3.21
N THR A 85 4.16 4.78 -3.63
CA THR A 85 3.61 5.09 -4.97
C THR A 85 4.71 5.62 -5.88
N ILE A 86 4.75 5.11 -7.10
CA ILE A 86 5.69 5.49 -8.14
C ILE A 86 4.99 6.41 -9.15
N THR A 87 5.67 7.46 -9.56
CA THR A 87 5.28 8.37 -10.63
C THR A 87 6.29 8.30 -11.78
N PRO A 88 5.95 8.77 -13.00
CA PRO A 88 6.91 8.83 -14.10
C PRO A 88 8.24 9.44 -13.69
N ASP A 89 8.20 10.65 -13.18
CA ASP A 89 9.37 11.41 -12.75
C ASP A 89 9.58 11.33 -11.23
N SER A 90 10.81 11.55 -10.80
CA SER A 90 11.15 11.71 -9.38
C SER A 90 10.39 12.88 -8.75
N GLN A 91 9.85 12.65 -7.56
CA GLN A 91 9.10 13.66 -6.80
C GLN A 91 9.76 13.91 -5.44
N PRO A 92 10.05 15.16 -5.08
CA PRO A 92 10.57 15.51 -3.76
C PRO A 92 9.49 15.34 -2.68
N GLY A 93 8.22 15.41 -3.07
CA GLY A 93 7.07 15.45 -2.17
C GLY A 93 6.91 16.80 -1.46
N ASN A 94 6.04 16.82 -0.47
CA ASN A 94 5.75 18.02 0.32
C ASN A 94 6.89 18.37 1.29
N PRO A 95 7.02 19.62 1.76
CA PRO A 95 7.97 20.04 2.77
C PRO A 95 7.80 19.27 4.10
N SER A 96 8.90 19.01 4.80
CA SER A 96 8.87 18.45 6.15
C SER A 96 8.49 19.52 7.19
N PRO A 97 7.86 19.13 8.33
CA PRO A 97 7.48 17.78 8.73
C PRO A 97 6.20 17.30 7.99
N ARG A 98 6.24 16.09 7.48
CA ARG A 98 5.17 15.54 6.65
C ARG A 98 4.66 14.17 7.10
N ILE A 99 5.22 13.63 8.18
CA ILE A 99 4.74 12.44 8.89
C ILE A 99 4.73 12.74 10.39
N LEU A 100 3.61 12.53 11.05
CA LEU A 100 3.44 12.73 12.48
C LEU A 100 2.85 11.48 13.12
N ARG A 101 3.36 11.13 14.32
CA ARG A 101 2.82 10.02 15.12
C ARG A 101 1.84 10.55 16.14
N LEU A 102 0.68 9.93 16.21
CA LEU A 102 -0.32 10.12 17.25
C LEU A 102 -0.27 8.88 18.15
N VAL A 103 0.70 8.88 19.07
CA VAL A 103 1.08 7.67 19.82
C VAL A 103 -0.08 7.13 20.66
N LYS A 104 -0.86 7.99 21.28
CA LYS A 104 -2.01 7.60 22.10
C LYS A 104 -3.15 7.01 21.29
N ASP A 105 -3.35 7.49 20.05
CA ASP A 105 -4.35 6.98 19.11
C ASP A 105 -3.82 5.84 18.23
N GLU A 106 -2.58 5.38 18.44
CA GLU A 106 -1.91 4.39 17.58
C GLU A 106 -2.08 4.68 16.08
N SER A 107 -1.99 5.97 15.73
CA SER A 107 -2.28 6.48 14.40
C SER A 107 -1.15 7.35 13.88
N LEU A 108 -1.13 7.55 12.56
CA LEU A 108 -0.19 8.44 11.88
C LEU A 108 -0.98 9.46 11.06
N ILE A 109 -0.46 10.70 10.99
CA ILE A 109 -0.90 11.66 9.99
C ILE A 109 0.23 11.82 8.97
N SER A 110 -0.08 11.63 7.68
CA SER A 110 0.90 11.70 6.60
C SER A 110 0.43 12.59 5.45
N ARG A 111 1.37 13.42 4.95
CA ARG A 111 1.18 14.31 3.79
C ARG A 111 2.43 14.32 2.90
N THR A 112 2.98 13.17 2.64
CA THR A 112 4.29 13.03 1.95
C THR A 112 4.29 13.51 0.50
N GLY A 113 3.12 13.57 -0.19
CA GLY A 113 3.02 14.07 -1.55
C GLY A 113 3.67 13.16 -2.59
N PHE A 114 3.52 11.85 -2.43
CA PHE A 114 4.05 10.83 -3.35
C PHE A 114 5.55 10.95 -3.65
N ASN A 115 6.36 11.35 -2.64
CA ASN A 115 7.81 11.41 -2.81
C ASN A 115 8.38 10.04 -3.21
N ASN A 116 9.08 10.00 -4.36
CA ASN A 116 9.69 8.80 -4.94
C ASN A 116 10.80 9.16 -5.93
N CYS A 117 11.58 8.18 -6.37
CA CYS A 117 12.72 8.38 -7.27
C CYS A 117 12.38 8.28 -8.77
N GLY A 118 11.09 8.13 -9.13
CA GLY A 118 10.65 7.95 -10.51
C GLY A 118 10.75 6.50 -10.99
N VAL A 119 10.14 6.23 -12.15
CA VAL A 119 9.94 4.87 -12.65
C VAL A 119 11.25 4.18 -13.05
N ASP A 120 12.18 4.88 -13.68
CA ASP A 120 13.39 4.26 -14.22
C ASP A 120 14.32 3.78 -13.09
N ILE A 121 14.56 4.62 -12.09
CA ILE A 121 15.36 4.23 -10.90
C ILE A 121 14.67 3.11 -10.11
N THR A 122 13.34 3.16 -10.01
CA THR A 122 12.58 2.08 -9.37
C THR A 122 12.75 0.76 -10.11
N LEU A 123 12.71 0.76 -11.44
CA LEU A 123 12.96 -0.43 -12.26
C LEU A 123 14.34 -1.02 -12.02
N GLU A 124 15.37 -0.17 -11.97
CA GLU A 124 16.73 -0.60 -11.62
C GLU A 124 16.81 -1.25 -10.24
N HIS A 125 16.15 -0.63 -9.24
CA HIS A 125 16.09 -1.18 -7.90
C HIS A 125 15.39 -2.54 -7.86
N ILE A 126 14.26 -2.71 -8.55
CA ILE A 126 13.54 -3.98 -8.61
C ILE A 126 14.41 -5.06 -9.24
N ARG A 127 15.02 -4.79 -10.40
CA ARG A 127 15.87 -5.76 -11.10
C ARG A 127 17.09 -6.18 -10.29
N LYS A 128 17.70 -5.23 -9.58
CA LYS A 128 18.88 -5.47 -8.73
C LYS A 128 18.55 -6.24 -7.46
N ASN A 129 17.41 -5.91 -6.82
CA ASN A 129 17.13 -6.31 -5.44
C ASN A 129 16.23 -7.54 -5.33
N ARG A 130 15.43 -7.88 -6.35
CA ARG A 130 14.51 -9.03 -6.29
C ARG A 130 15.28 -10.34 -6.36
N LYS A 131 15.46 -11.01 -5.21
CA LYS A 131 16.23 -12.25 -5.08
C LYS A 131 15.37 -13.46 -4.70
N HIS A 132 14.19 -13.24 -4.15
CA HIS A 132 13.32 -14.28 -3.64
C HIS A 132 11.97 -14.30 -4.36
N SER A 133 11.34 -15.47 -4.37
CA SER A 133 9.99 -15.63 -4.91
C SER A 133 8.94 -15.24 -3.86
N TYR A 134 8.33 -14.10 -4.06
CA TYR A 134 7.13 -13.59 -3.36
C TYR A 134 6.38 -12.66 -4.32
N MET A 135 5.11 -12.39 -4.04
CA MET A 135 4.33 -11.47 -4.85
C MET A 135 4.77 -10.03 -4.58
N LEU A 136 5.19 -9.34 -5.63
CA LEU A 136 5.58 -7.93 -5.60
C LEU A 136 4.57 -7.10 -6.38
N GLY A 137 3.86 -6.23 -5.68
CA GLY A 137 3.01 -5.22 -6.28
C GLY A 137 3.67 -3.86 -6.35
N VAL A 138 3.22 -3.05 -7.29
CA VAL A 138 3.61 -1.64 -7.41
C VAL A 138 2.38 -0.75 -7.41
N ASN A 139 2.35 0.18 -6.47
CA ASN A 139 1.38 1.26 -6.45
C ASN A 139 1.88 2.38 -7.40
N ILE A 140 1.04 2.82 -8.32
CA ILE A 140 1.40 3.80 -9.34
C ILE A 140 0.44 5.00 -9.35
N ASN A 141 0.96 6.15 -9.76
CA ASN A 141 0.18 7.37 -9.95
C ASN A 141 0.79 8.27 -11.03
N LYS A 142 0.02 9.26 -11.47
CA LYS A 142 0.52 10.33 -12.33
C LYS A 142 1.50 11.25 -11.60
N ASN A 143 2.25 12.04 -12.34
CA ASN A 143 2.96 13.19 -11.77
C ASN A 143 1.94 14.20 -11.17
N PRO A 144 2.27 14.89 -10.08
CA PRO A 144 1.33 15.77 -9.39
C PRO A 144 0.71 16.86 -10.29
N LEU A 145 1.48 17.41 -11.22
CA LEU A 145 1.07 18.50 -12.10
C LEU A 145 0.42 18.04 -13.41
N SER A 146 0.41 16.73 -13.72
CA SER A 146 -0.19 16.23 -14.96
C SER A 146 -1.71 16.38 -14.95
N ALA A 147 -2.25 16.84 -16.07
CA ALA A 147 -3.67 17.07 -16.30
C ALA A 147 -4.09 16.60 -17.70
N GLY A 148 -5.39 16.37 -17.92
CA GLY A 148 -5.94 15.94 -19.20
C GLY A 148 -5.30 14.64 -19.71
N GLU A 149 -4.95 14.59 -20.99
CA GLU A 149 -4.34 13.41 -21.63
C GLU A 149 -2.99 13.00 -21.02
N GLN A 150 -2.26 13.94 -20.39
CA GLN A 150 -1.00 13.61 -19.75
C GLN A 150 -1.18 12.64 -18.58
N ILE A 151 -2.33 12.64 -17.93
CA ILE A 151 -2.67 11.66 -16.88
C ILE A 151 -2.58 10.23 -17.44
N ILE A 152 -3.18 9.99 -18.59
CA ILE A 152 -3.21 8.66 -19.22
C ILE A 152 -1.77 8.22 -19.59
N LYS A 153 -1.01 9.13 -20.22
CA LYS A 153 0.39 8.87 -20.61
C LYS A 153 1.28 8.57 -19.40
N ASP A 154 1.07 9.24 -18.28
CA ASP A 154 1.82 9.01 -17.05
C ASP A 154 1.58 7.61 -16.49
N PHE A 155 0.33 7.17 -16.39
CA PHE A 155 0.00 5.82 -15.96
C PHE A 155 0.53 4.76 -16.93
N GLU A 156 0.36 4.98 -18.24
CA GLU A 156 0.86 4.09 -19.28
C GLU A 156 2.38 3.91 -19.21
N LEU A 157 3.12 5.00 -19.05
CA LEU A 157 4.57 4.98 -18.94
C LEU A 157 5.02 4.13 -17.74
N VAL A 158 4.48 4.38 -16.55
CA VAL A 158 4.87 3.62 -15.35
C VAL A 158 4.46 2.16 -15.48
N PHE A 159 3.26 1.90 -15.98
CA PHE A 159 2.73 0.55 -16.17
C PHE A 159 3.58 -0.27 -17.14
N THR A 160 3.84 0.25 -18.33
CA THR A 160 4.60 -0.45 -19.37
C THR A 160 6.05 -0.69 -18.97
N ARG A 161 6.70 0.29 -18.33
CA ARG A 161 8.09 0.18 -17.88
C ARG A 161 8.30 -0.89 -16.81
N LEU A 162 7.34 -1.06 -15.90
CA LEU A 162 7.45 -2.01 -14.78
C LEU A 162 6.78 -3.36 -15.06
N TYR A 163 6.03 -3.50 -16.16
CA TYR A 163 5.14 -4.60 -16.44
C TYR A 163 5.77 -6.00 -16.27
N GLU A 164 6.94 -6.21 -16.85
CA GLU A 164 7.64 -7.51 -16.78
C GLU A 164 8.33 -7.76 -15.42
N SER A 165 8.44 -6.73 -14.58
CA SER A 165 9.25 -6.77 -13.37
C SER A 165 8.43 -6.96 -12.09
N VAL A 166 7.09 -6.88 -12.17
CA VAL A 166 6.17 -6.98 -11.01
C VAL A 166 5.06 -8.00 -11.27
N ASP A 167 4.32 -8.36 -10.24
CA ASP A 167 3.27 -9.36 -10.33
C ASP A 167 1.87 -8.73 -10.42
N TYR A 168 1.70 -7.53 -9.84
CA TYR A 168 0.46 -6.77 -9.93
C TYR A 168 0.70 -5.26 -9.82
N PHE A 169 -0.25 -4.49 -10.30
CA PHE A 169 -0.30 -3.04 -10.15
C PHE A 169 -1.46 -2.60 -9.26
N THR A 170 -1.27 -1.51 -8.55
CA THR A 170 -2.30 -0.84 -7.77
C THR A 170 -2.47 0.60 -8.24
N LEU A 171 -3.70 0.98 -8.61
CA LEU A 171 -4.08 2.32 -9.04
C LEU A 171 -4.86 3.00 -7.91
N ASN A 172 -4.50 4.23 -7.54
CA ASN A 172 -5.20 4.96 -6.50
C ASN A 172 -6.47 5.63 -7.05
N TRP A 173 -7.65 5.17 -6.59
CA TRP A 173 -8.92 5.85 -6.82
C TRP A 173 -8.95 7.19 -6.07
N GLY A 174 -9.53 8.24 -6.67
CA GLY A 174 -9.64 9.57 -6.06
C GLY A 174 -8.40 10.46 -6.24
N SER A 175 -7.34 9.96 -6.89
CA SER A 175 -6.18 10.78 -7.28
C SER A 175 -6.42 11.58 -8.57
N ILE A 176 -7.43 11.20 -9.33
CA ILE A 176 -7.89 11.81 -10.59
C ILE A 176 -9.42 11.73 -10.68
N ASP A 177 -10.02 12.51 -11.60
CA ASP A 177 -11.47 12.43 -11.86
C ASP A 177 -11.88 11.06 -12.47
N HIS A 178 -13.15 10.73 -12.34
CA HIS A 178 -13.68 9.43 -12.73
C HIS A 178 -13.60 9.15 -14.24
N GLU A 179 -13.77 10.17 -15.08
CA GLU A 179 -13.66 10.03 -16.53
C GLU A 179 -12.22 9.73 -16.95
N SER A 180 -11.27 10.48 -16.42
CA SER A 180 -9.83 10.23 -16.62
C SER A 180 -9.43 8.84 -16.10
N PHE A 181 -9.98 8.41 -14.95
CA PHE A 181 -9.68 7.08 -14.40
C PHE A 181 -10.20 5.96 -15.32
N ALA A 182 -11.40 6.13 -15.89
CA ALA A 182 -11.96 5.16 -16.85
C ALA A 182 -11.07 5.04 -18.10
N LYS A 183 -10.57 6.16 -18.64
CA LYS A 183 -9.63 6.17 -19.77
C LYS A 183 -8.28 5.54 -19.44
N VAL A 184 -7.78 5.73 -18.21
CA VAL A 184 -6.58 5.04 -17.72
C VAL A 184 -6.83 3.53 -17.70
N LEU A 185 -7.93 3.05 -17.14
CA LEU A 185 -8.24 1.62 -17.11
C LEU A 185 -8.35 1.04 -18.52
N GLU A 186 -9.02 1.74 -19.43
CA GLU A 186 -9.15 1.33 -20.83
C GLU A 186 -7.78 1.17 -21.50
N ASN A 187 -6.92 2.15 -21.38
CA ASN A 187 -5.57 2.15 -21.96
C ASN A 187 -4.73 0.99 -21.39
N LEU A 188 -4.64 0.87 -20.06
CA LEU A 188 -3.83 -0.16 -19.41
C LEU A 188 -4.33 -1.58 -19.68
N THR A 189 -5.65 -1.78 -19.74
CA THR A 189 -6.22 -3.10 -20.02
C THR A 189 -6.11 -3.47 -21.49
N THR A 190 -6.15 -2.51 -22.41
CA THR A 190 -5.85 -2.71 -23.83
C THR A 190 -4.39 -3.15 -24.01
N PHE A 191 -3.44 -2.49 -23.37
CA PHE A 191 -2.05 -2.93 -23.38
C PHE A 191 -1.91 -4.35 -22.82
N ARG A 192 -2.56 -4.66 -21.68
CA ARG A 192 -2.54 -5.97 -21.04
C ARG A 192 -3.02 -7.10 -21.96
N GLN A 193 -3.96 -6.84 -22.87
CA GLN A 193 -4.48 -7.83 -23.83
C GLN A 193 -3.43 -8.22 -24.88
N THR A 194 -2.51 -7.33 -25.19
CA THR A 194 -1.44 -7.56 -26.17
C THR A 194 -0.13 -8.09 -25.57
N ALA A 195 -0.01 -8.03 -24.25
CA ALA A 195 1.19 -8.45 -23.54
C ALA A 195 1.27 -9.98 -23.38
N ASN A 196 2.48 -10.53 -23.42
CA ASN A 196 2.70 -11.97 -23.24
C ASN A 196 2.41 -12.48 -21.82
N LYS A 197 2.55 -11.62 -20.81
CA LYS A 197 2.28 -11.91 -19.40
C LYS A 197 1.01 -11.18 -18.98
N ARG A 198 0.09 -11.87 -18.29
CA ARG A 198 -1.04 -11.20 -17.65
C ARG A 198 -0.60 -10.67 -16.27
N CYS A 199 -0.53 -9.36 -16.11
CA CYS A 199 -0.31 -8.71 -14.84
C CYS A 199 -1.64 -8.22 -14.25
N SER A 200 -1.90 -8.53 -12.99
CA SER A 200 -3.14 -8.16 -12.31
C SER A 200 -3.18 -6.68 -11.95
N ILE A 201 -4.36 -6.08 -11.96
CA ILE A 201 -4.60 -4.67 -11.62
C ILE A 201 -5.57 -4.61 -10.46
N PHE A 202 -5.20 -3.87 -9.40
CA PHE A 202 -6.04 -3.56 -8.24
C PHE A 202 -6.34 -2.07 -8.18
N ILE A 203 -7.52 -1.72 -7.69
CA ILE A 203 -7.90 -0.33 -7.41
C ILE A 203 -7.84 -0.11 -5.90
N LYS A 204 -7.03 0.86 -5.45
CA LYS A 204 -6.95 1.26 -4.05
C LYS A 204 -7.90 2.40 -3.76
N LEU A 205 -8.80 2.16 -2.81
CA LEU A 205 -9.89 3.05 -2.46
C LEU A 205 -9.52 3.93 -1.26
N PRO A 206 -9.89 5.22 -1.23
CA PRO A 206 -9.77 6.02 -0.01
C PRO A 206 -10.80 5.56 1.03
N ALA A 207 -10.51 5.77 2.30
CA ALA A 207 -11.45 5.39 3.38
C ALA A 207 -12.70 6.28 3.43
N ASP A 208 -12.65 7.45 2.81
CA ASP A 208 -13.75 8.43 2.77
C ASP A 208 -14.62 8.30 1.51
N ILE A 209 -14.52 7.20 0.77
CA ILE A 209 -15.32 6.93 -0.42
C ILE A 209 -16.79 6.73 -0.05
N ASP A 210 -17.70 7.38 -0.77
CA ASP A 210 -19.13 7.17 -0.60
C ASP A 210 -19.66 5.97 -1.41
N GLU A 211 -20.86 5.53 -1.11
CA GLU A 211 -21.46 4.34 -1.73
C GLU A 211 -21.69 4.53 -3.25
N ARG A 212 -22.01 5.75 -3.71
CA ARG A 212 -22.18 6.03 -5.16
C ARG A 212 -20.87 5.87 -5.92
N ALA A 213 -19.77 6.35 -5.32
CA ALA A 213 -18.45 6.16 -5.91
C ALA A 213 -18.00 4.69 -5.83
N LEU A 214 -18.42 3.94 -4.79
CA LEU A 214 -18.20 2.49 -4.72
C LEU A 214 -18.94 1.77 -5.85
N ASP A 215 -20.20 2.06 -6.11
CA ASP A 215 -20.95 1.47 -7.23
C ASP A 215 -20.29 1.78 -8.57
N LEU A 216 -19.84 3.00 -8.76
CA LEU A 216 -19.15 3.40 -9.99
C LEU A 216 -17.84 2.63 -10.18
N VAL A 217 -17.01 2.52 -9.13
CA VAL A 217 -15.72 1.83 -9.24
C VAL A 217 -15.92 0.31 -9.44
N ILE A 218 -16.93 -0.29 -8.83
CA ILE A 218 -17.30 -1.70 -9.07
C ILE A 218 -17.70 -1.88 -10.56
N SER A 219 -18.56 -1.00 -11.09
CA SER A 219 -18.96 -1.03 -12.49
C SER A 219 -17.77 -0.93 -13.45
N LEU A 220 -16.82 -0.02 -13.17
CA LEU A 220 -15.58 0.11 -13.96
C LEU A 220 -14.69 -1.14 -13.82
N ALA A 221 -14.59 -1.71 -12.64
CA ALA A 221 -13.81 -2.94 -12.42
C ALA A 221 -14.38 -4.12 -13.21
N CYS A 222 -15.71 -4.27 -13.25
CA CYS A 222 -16.39 -5.26 -14.10
C CYS A 222 -16.09 -5.00 -15.59
N LYS A 223 -16.31 -3.76 -16.05
CA LYS A 223 -16.14 -3.38 -17.46
C LYS A 223 -14.74 -3.67 -17.98
N TYR A 224 -13.71 -3.38 -17.18
CA TYR A 224 -12.31 -3.50 -17.57
C TYR A 224 -11.61 -4.76 -17.05
N SER A 225 -12.37 -5.72 -16.50
CA SER A 225 -11.83 -6.99 -15.98
C SER A 225 -10.65 -6.79 -15.00
N ILE A 226 -10.85 -5.92 -14.02
CA ILE A 226 -9.90 -5.66 -12.92
C ILE A 226 -9.97 -6.82 -11.93
N GLU A 227 -8.86 -7.19 -11.31
CA GLU A 227 -8.80 -8.35 -10.43
C GLU A 227 -9.32 -8.09 -9.02
N GLY A 228 -9.30 -6.84 -8.54
CA GLY A 228 -9.82 -6.57 -7.20
C GLY A 228 -9.53 -5.19 -6.64
N PHE A 229 -9.71 -5.08 -5.32
CA PHE A 229 -9.66 -3.82 -4.59
C PHE A 229 -8.73 -3.90 -3.38
N ILE A 230 -8.09 -2.77 -3.05
CA ILE A 230 -7.40 -2.56 -1.77
C ILE A 230 -8.22 -1.54 -0.97
N ALA A 231 -8.83 -1.98 0.11
CA ALA A 231 -9.72 -1.20 0.95
C ALA A 231 -9.18 -1.15 2.40
N THR A 232 -8.52 -0.02 2.80
CA THR A 232 -8.47 1.28 2.16
C THR A 232 -7.10 1.96 2.24
N GLY A 233 -7.00 3.13 1.59
CA GLY A 233 -5.99 4.15 1.87
C GLY A 233 -6.34 5.00 3.10
N PRO A 234 -5.58 6.09 3.39
CA PRO A 234 -5.83 6.98 4.52
C PRO A 234 -7.17 7.74 4.41
N THR A 235 -7.67 8.21 5.57
CA THR A 235 -8.83 9.11 5.67
C THR A 235 -8.39 10.54 5.97
N MET A 236 -9.16 11.53 5.53
CA MET A 236 -9.00 12.92 5.98
C MET A 236 -9.81 13.23 7.23
N ASP A 237 -10.75 12.37 7.59
CA ASP A 237 -11.55 12.47 8.80
C ASP A 237 -10.71 12.15 10.05
N ARG A 238 -10.96 12.90 11.12
CA ARG A 238 -10.25 12.79 12.41
C ARG A 238 -11.17 12.47 13.58
N SER A 239 -12.44 12.17 13.32
CA SER A 239 -13.46 11.92 14.32
C SER A 239 -13.11 10.75 15.25
N GLU A 240 -12.34 9.78 14.77
CA GLU A 240 -11.89 8.61 15.55
C GLU A 240 -10.56 8.83 16.31
N LEU A 241 -10.01 10.05 16.29
CA LEU A 241 -8.78 10.40 17.05
C LEU A 241 -9.18 11.00 18.41
N HIS A 242 -9.51 10.14 19.37
CA HIS A 242 -10.08 10.55 20.64
C HIS A 242 -9.07 10.91 21.73
N GLN A 243 -7.80 10.50 21.58
CA GLN A 243 -6.77 10.67 22.61
C GLN A 243 -5.85 11.87 22.34
N THR A 244 -5.85 12.39 21.12
CA THR A 244 -5.09 13.57 20.72
C THR A 244 -5.96 14.82 20.85
N GLU A 245 -5.47 15.84 21.55
CA GLU A 245 -6.20 17.09 21.76
C GLU A 245 -6.54 17.79 20.44
N THR A 246 -7.75 18.34 20.34
CA THR A 246 -8.24 19.05 19.13
C THR A 246 -7.29 20.16 18.70
N LYS A 247 -6.78 20.97 19.64
CA LYS A 247 -5.79 22.03 19.36
C LYS A 247 -4.50 21.49 18.70
N GLN A 248 -4.07 20.29 19.10
CA GLN A 248 -2.91 19.63 18.49
C GLN A 248 -3.24 19.18 17.05
N LEU A 249 -4.43 18.62 16.82
CA LEU A 249 -4.88 18.20 15.49
C LEU A 249 -5.03 19.41 14.54
N GLU A 250 -5.55 20.52 15.02
CA GLU A 250 -5.64 21.78 14.25
C GLU A 250 -4.25 22.29 13.86
N LYS A 251 -3.30 22.32 14.80
CA LYS A 251 -1.90 22.73 14.53
C LYS A 251 -1.20 21.82 13.53
N ILE A 252 -1.52 20.53 13.52
CA ILE A 252 -0.97 19.58 12.55
C ILE A 252 -1.41 19.95 11.12
N GLY A 253 -2.60 20.49 10.94
CA GLY A 253 -3.13 20.85 9.61
C GLY A 253 -3.47 19.63 8.75
N ASN A 254 -3.50 19.77 7.43
CA ASN A 254 -3.90 18.71 6.49
C ASN A 254 -2.97 17.49 6.52
N GLY A 255 -3.53 16.32 6.19
CA GLY A 255 -2.82 15.06 6.07
C GLY A 255 -3.73 13.86 6.30
N GLY A 256 -3.49 12.79 5.59
CA GLY A 256 -4.26 11.55 5.72
C GLY A 256 -3.91 10.79 6.99
N VAL A 257 -4.94 10.33 7.70
CA VAL A 257 -4.84 9.49 8.91
C VAL A 257 -4.75 8.02 8.51
N SER A 258 -3.83 7.30 9.12
CA SER A 258 -3.71 5.84 9.04
C SER A 258 -3.49 5.26 10.45
N GLY A 259 -3.59 3.95 10.59
CA GLY A 259 -3.53 3.27 11.89
C GLY A 259 -4.91 3.04 12.48
N ARG A 260 -5.02 2.92 13.81
CA ARG A 260 -6.27 2.55 14.48
C ARG A 260 -7.46 3.44 14.11
N GLY A 261 -7.20 4.74 13.92
CA GLY A 261 -8.24 5.73 13.63
C GLY A 261 -9.01 5.58 12.32
N ILE A 262 -8.66 4.60 11.47
CA ILE A 262 -9.43 4.37 10.22
C ILE A 262 -10.13 3.00 10.16
N GLY A 263 -10.00 2.17 11.19
CA GLY A 263 -10.43 0.78 11.17
C GLY A 263 -11.92 0.61 10.80
N LYS A 264 -12.81 1.35 11.44
CA LYS A 264 -14.25 1.28 11.18
C LYS A 264 -14.62 1.65 9.74
N LYS A 265 -13.99 2.70 9.19
CA LYS A 265 -14.21 3.11 7.80
C LYS A 265 -13.73 2.04 6.81
N SER A 266 -12.53 1.49 7.04
CA SER A 266 -11.98 0.44 6.20
C SER A 266 -12.86 -0.82 6.22
N GLN A 267 -13.34 -1.24 7.40
CA GLN A 267 -14.27 -2.35 7.54
C GLN A 267 -15.60 -2.09 6.82
N HIS A 268 -16.12 -0.84 6.87
CA HIS A 268 -17.33 -0.48 6.13
C HIS A 268 -17.14 -0.66 4.62
N VAL A 269 -16.04 -0.14 4.05
CA VAL A 269 -15.74 -0.27 2.62
C VAL A 269 -15.56 -1.73 2.23
N VAL A 270 -14.83 -2.53 3.00
CA VAL A 270 -14.65 -3.97 2.76
C VAL A 270 -16.01 -4.69 2.75
N ARG A 271 -16.85 -4.44 3.75
CA ARG A 271 -18.20 -5.04 3.85
C ARG A 271 -19.06 -4.65 2.67
N TYR A 272 -19.02 -3.39 2.25
CA TYR A 272 -19.77 -2.93 1.08
C TYR A 272 -19.34 -3.68 -0.19
N LEU A 273 -18.03 -3.73 -0.46
CA LEU A 273 -17.49 -4.45 -1.61
C LEU A 273 -17.88 -5.93 -1.58
N SER A 274 -17.64 -6.62 -0.46
CA SER A 274 -17.97 -8.04 -0.32
C SER A 274 -19.46 -8.32 -0.62
N LYS A 275 -20.35 -7.48 -0.10
CA LYS A 275 -21.80 -7.63 -0.27
C LYS A 275 -22.26 -7.36 -1.73
N HIS A 276 -21.65 -6.39 -2.42
CA HIS A 276 -22.11 -5.94 -3.72
C HIS A 276 -21.35 -6.54 -4.90
N THR A 277 -20.35 -7.37 -4.65
CA THR A 277 -19.54 -8.00 -5.72
C THR A 277 -19.64 -9.52 -5.74
N ASP A 278 -20.41 -10.13 -4.85
CA ASP A 278 -20.60 -11.58 -4.76
C ASP A 278 -19.27 -12.37 -4.89
N HIS A 279 -18.24 -11.89 -4.22
CA HIS A 279 -16.88 -12.47 -4.22
C HIS A 279 -16.22 -12.61 -5.61
N HIS A 280 -16.67 -11.86 -6.62
CA HIS A 280 -16.05 -11.85 -7.95
C HIS A 280 -14.67 -11.18 -7.97
N PHE A 281 -14.35 -10.36 -6.99
CA PHE A 281 -13.10 -9.60 -6.90
C PHE A 281 -12.29 -10.02 -5.67
N LEU A 282 -10.97 -10.02 -5.81
CA LEU A 282 -10.09 -10.16 -4.64
C LEU A 282 -10.13 -8.87 -3.81
N ILE A 283 -10.52 -8.97 -2.55
CA ILE A 283 -10.59 -7.84 -1.62
C ILE A 283 -9.43 -7.93 -0.64
N ILE A 284 -8.51 -6.97 -0.73
CA ILE A 284 -7.39 -6.82 0.20
C ILE A 284 -7.75 -5.74 1.23
N GLY A 285 -8.06 -6.15 2.46
CA GLY A 285 -8.36 -5.23 3.55
C GLY A 285 -7.11 -4.48 4.02
N ALA A 286 -7.20 -3.16 4.14
CA ALA A 286 -6.10 -2.32 4.61
C ALA A 286 -6.63 -1.14 5.42
N GLY A 287 -5.90 -0.79 6.48
CA GLY A 287 -6.26 0.33 7.37
C GLY A 287 -6.94 -0.12 8.66
N GLY A 288 -6.42 0.36 9.77
CA GLY A 288 -6.91 0.03 11.10
C GLY A 288 -6.45 -1.30 11.68
N ILE A 289 -5.76 -2.12 10.92
CA ILE A 289 -5.26 -3.43 11.34
C ILE A 289 -4.00 -3.24 12.17
N MET A 290 -4.13 -3.34 13.50
CA MET A 290 -3.03 -3.15 14.46
C MET A 290 -2.67 -4.45 15.20
N THR A 291 -3.59 -5.42 15.26
CA THR A 291 -3.45 -6.71 15.92
C THR A 291 -3.95 -7.86 15.03
N ALA A 292 -3.75 -9.09 15.45
CA ALA A 292 -4.28 -10.28 14.78
C ALA A 292 -5.81 -10.33 14.82
N GLU A 293 -6.41 -9.84 15.91
CA GLU A 293 -7.86 -9.72 16.05
C GLU A 293 -8.44 -8.72 15.03
N ASP A 294 -7.79 -7.55 14.85
CA ASP A 294 -8.20 -6.58 13.83
C ASP A 294 -8.14 -7.20 12.41
N ALA A 295 -7.14 -8.06 12.15
CA ALA A 295 -7.04 -8.77 10.88
C ALA A 295 -8.16 -9.80 10.71
N ALA A 296 -8.48 -10.56 11.76
CA ALA A 296 -9.60 -11.51 11.75
C ALA A 296 -10.95 -10.80 11.56
N ASP A 297 -11.15 -9.66 12.21
CA ASP A 297 -12.33 -8.80 12.02
C ASP A 297 -12.43 -8.32 10.56
N MET A 298 -11.33 -7.88 9.97
CA MET A 298 -11.31 -7.44 8.58
C MET A 298 -11.70 -8.57 7.61
N VAL A 299 -11.21 -9.79 7.85
CA VAL A 299 -11.60 -10.99 7.09
C VAL A 299 -13.07 -11.32 7.31
N SER A 300 -13.58 -11.19 8.54
CA SER A 300 -15.01 -11.43 8.84
C SER A 300 -15.94 -10.44 8.12
N GLN A 301 -15.44 -9.24 7.76
CA GLN A 301 -16.16 -8.28 6.93
C GLN A 301 -16.11 -8.61 5.42
N GLY A 302 -15.36 -9.64 5.02
CA GLY A 302 -15.28 -10.12 3.65
C GLY A 302 -13.97 -9.83 2.91
N ALA A 303 -12.91 -9.42 3.62
CA ALA A 303 -11.59 -9.35 3.02
C ALA A 303 -11.01 -10.76 2.81
N ASP A 304 -10.43 -11.02 1.65
CA ASP A 304 -9.71 -12.26 1.35
C ASP A 304 -8.30 -12.26 1.92
N MET A 305 -7.69 -11.09 1.95
CA MET A 305 -6.32 -10.85 2.39
C MET A 305 -6.24 -9.51 3.14
N VAL A 306 -5.12 -9.28 3.82
CA VAL A 306 -4.90 -8.02 4.54
C VAL A 306 -3.54 -7.41 4.20
N GLN A 307 -3.48 -6.07 4.23
CA GLN A 307 -2.22 -5.31 4.20
C GLN A 307 -2.07 -4.50 5.47
N ILE A 308 -0.90 -4.57 6.10
CA ILE A 308 -0.56 -3.75 7.27
C ILE A 308 0.44 -2.65 6.90
N TYR A 309 0.43 -1.56 7.66
CA TYR A 309 1.39 -0.47 7.60
C TYR A 309 1.72 0.05 9.00
N SER A 310 0.76 0.70 9.66
CA SER A 310 0.94 1.31 10.98
C SER A 310 1.27 0.29 12.06
N ALA A 311 0.69 -0.91 12.00
CA ALA A 311 1.02 -2.00 12.92
C ALA A 311 2.51 -2.34 12.89
N PHE A 312 3.11 -2.43 11.71
CA PHE A 312 4.53 -2.69 11.56
C PHE A 312 5.42 -1.57 12.15
N ILE A 313 4.97 -0.31 12.09
CA ILE A 313 5.66 0.83 12.72
C ILE A 313 5.55 0.80 14.24
N TYR A 314 4.36 0.46 14.76
CA TYR A 314 4.07 0.49 16.20
C TYR A 314 4.55 -0.76 16.95
N SER A 315 4.42 -1.93 16.35
CA SER A 315 4.65 -3.22 17.00
C SER A 315 5.77 -4.05 16.34
N GLY A 316 6.23 -3.65 15.15
CA GLY A 316 7.20 -4.43 14.39
C GLY A 316 6.59 -5.72 13.83
N PRO A 317 7.42 -6.71 13.47
CA PRO A 317 6.95 -7.93 12.82
C PRO A 317 6.13 -8.86 13.73
N VAL A 318 6.08 -8.62 15.04
CA VAL A 318 5.26 -9.40 15.99
C VAL A 318 3.75 -9.09 15.91
N SER A 319 3.35 -8.09 15.12
CA SER A 319 1.93 -7.68 15.02
C SER A 319 1.06 -8.65 14.21
N TYR A 320 1.67 -9.61 13.49
CA TYR A 320 0.97 -10.55 12.60
C TYR A 320 1.51 -11.98 12.66
N THR A 321 2.44 -12.25 13.55
CA THR A 321 2.95 -13.59 13.90
C THR A 321 2.33 -14.10 15.17
#